data_1ab2f0aa21592d6c9f3ab4649ff2c385
#
_entry.id   1ab2f0aa21592d6c9f3ab4649ff2c385
#
_cell.length_a   1.000
_cell.length_b   1.000
_cell.length_c   1.000
_cell.angle_alpha   90.00
_cell.angle_beta   90.00
_cell.angle_gamma   90.00
#
_symmetry.space_group_name_H-M   'P 1'
#
loop_
_entity.id
_entity.type
_entity.pdbx_description
1 polymer ?
#
loop_
_entity_poly.entity_id
_entity_poly.type
_entity_poly.pdbx_seq_one_letter_code
_entity_poly.pdbx_strand_id
1 'polypeptide(L)'
;MKHKVKVTVIDKKVYPELQEKYCADPKAGMCPCYNIGDEFVFERDDENDHFWHGGLNTLVKTSADPNTVAGGPKMPHCSEAWDAISRYIYTGLQGGSIMKEWMKRENEMICCCSDGTRPVIFKIERIDEASLHSADTD
;
A
#
# COMPACT_ATOMS: atom_id res chain seq x y z
N MET A 1 9.90 -2.90 20.70
CA MET A 1 10.24 -2.81 19.27
C MET A 1 9.12 -2.12 18.54
N LYS A 2 9.46 -1.18 17.69
CA LYS A 2 8.48 -0.42 16.92
C LYS A 2 8.33 -1.04 15.54
N HIS A 3 7.10 -1.15 15.08
CA HIS A 3 6.79 -1.72 13.77
C HIS A 3 6.29 -0.62 12.83
N LYS A 4 6.81 -0.63 11.64
CA LYS A 4 6.32 0.18 10.53
C LYS A 4 5.86 -0.75 9.43
N VAL A 5 5.04 -0.25 8.55
CA VAL A 5 4.66 -0.98 7.34
C VAL A 5 4.92 -0.09 6.15
N LYS A 6 5.67 -0.60 5.21
CA LYS A 6 5.93 0.09 3.94
C LYS A 6 5.16 -0.62 2.83
N VAL A 7 4.43 0.15 2.07
CA VAL A 7 3.73 -0.33 0.88
C VAL A 7 4.43 0.28 -0.33
N THR A 8 4.81 -0.57 -1.27
CA THR A 8 5.49 -0.15 -2.49
C THR A 8 4.69 -0.60 -3.70
N VAL A 9 4.49 0.29 -4.66
CA VAL A 9 3.92 -0.10 -5.96
C VAL A 9 5.03 -0.75 -6.77
N ILE A 10 4.89 -2.05 -7.02
CA ILE A 10 5.95 -2.80 -7.70
C ILE A 10 5.62 -3.11 -9.16
N ASP A 11 4.36 -3.04 -9.55
CA ASP A 11 3.97 -3.27 -10.94
C ASP A 11 2.58 -2.71 -11.20
N LYS A 12 2.26 -2.55 -12.49
CA LYS A 12 0.94 -2.17 -12.97
C LYS A 12 0.64 -3.00 -14.20
N LYS A 13 -0.60 -3.42 -14.33
CA LYS A 13 -1.04 -4.19 -15.50
C LYS A 13 -2.31 -3.58 -16.06
N VAL A 14 -2.59 -3.90 -17.32
CA VAL A 14 -3.85 -3.60 -17.95
C VAL A 14 -4.26 -4.79 -18.80
N TYR A 15 -5.55 -5.05 -18.84
CA TYR A 15 -6.13 -6.08 -19.68
C TYR A 15 -7.03 -5.38 -20.72
N PRO A 16 -6.47 -4.97 -21.86
CA PRO A 16 -7.22 -4.21 -22.86
C PRO A 16 -8.48 -4.91 -23.34
N GLU A 17 -8.43 -6.22 -23.46
CA GLU A 17 -9.57 -7.03 -23.91
C GLU A 17 -10.72 -6.97 -22.92
N LEU A 18 -10.43 -6.87 -21.63
CA LEU A 18 -11.47 -6.72 -20.60
C LEU A 18 -12.06 -5.31 -20.62
N GLN A 19 -11.21 -4.32 -20.85
CA GLN A 19 -11.67 -2.93 -20.95
C GLN A 19 -12.55 -2.74 -22.18
N GLU A 20 -12.16 -3.29 -23.30
CA GLU A 20 -12.96 -3.22 -24.51
C GLU A 20 -14.34 -3.85 -24.34
N LYS A 21 -14.37 -4.97 -23.64
CA LYS A 21 -15.61 -5.73 -23.47
C LYS A 21 -16.54 -5.15 -22.41
N TYR A 22 -16.00 -4.62 -21.30
CA TYR A 22 -16.79 -4.33 -20.13
C TYR A 22 -16.75 -2.88 -19.65
N CYS A 23 -15.74 -2.10 -19.99
CA CYS A 23 -15.62 -0.74 -19.48
C CYS A 23 -16.38 0.27 -20.34
N ALA A 24 -16.90 1.30 -19.70
CA ALA A 24 -17.56 2.39 -20.41
C ALA A 24 -16.58 3.09 -21.36
N ASP A 25 -15.32 3.23 -20.96
CA ASP A 25 -14.24 3.68 -21.82
C ASP A 25 -13.38 2.46 -22.18
N PRO A 26 -13.52 1.93 -23.39
CA PRO A 26 -12.77 0.74 -23.80
C PRO A 26 -11.27 0.97 -23.98
N LYS A 27 -10.83 2.23 -23.94
CA LYS A 27 -9.42 2.61 -24.07
C LYS A 27 -8.88 3.31 -22.84
N ALA A 28 -9.44 3.00 -21.67
CA ALA A 28 -9.05 3.64 -20.41
C ALA A 28 -7.56 3.47 -20.07
N GLY A 29 -6.98 2.32 -20.40
CA GLY A 29 -5.56 2.07 -20.15
C GLY A 29 -5.23 1.75 -18.69
N MET A 30 -3.97 1.88 -18.34
CA MET A 30 -3.50 1.62 -16.97
C MET A 30 -4.01 2.65 -15.97
N CYS A 31 -4.04 2.27 -14.70
CA CYS A 31 -4.40 3.17 -13.62
C CYS A 31 -3.46 4.39 -13.59
N PRO A 32 -3.99 5.61 -13.64
CA PRO A 32 -3.16 6.81 -13.60
C PRO A 32 -2.79 7.26 -12.19
N CYS A 33 -3.38 6.63 -11.16
CA CYS A 33 -3.23 7.10 -9.79
C CYS A 33 -1.89 6.77 -9.16
N TYR A 34 -1.22 5.72 -9.63
CA TYR A 34 0.01 5.23 -9.04
C TYR A 34 1.09 5.04 -10.09
N ASN A 35 2.34 5.22 -9.67
CA ASN A 35 3.51 4.92 -10.48
C ASN A 35 4.33 3.82 -9.80
N ILE A 36 4.96 2.98 -10.62
CA ILE A 36 5.88 1.96 -10.10
C ILE A 36 6.98 2.68 -9.31
N GLY A 37 7.21 2.21 -8.09
CA GLY A 37 8.17 2.83 -7.18
C GLY A 37 7.56 3.76 -6.14
N ASP A 38 6.28 4.07 -6.24
CA ASP A 38 5.60 4.86 -5.20
C ASP A 38 5.64 4.10 -3.88
N GLU A 39 5.90 4.84 -2.79
CA GLU A 39 5.97 4.26 -1.46
C GLU A 39 5.06 4.99 -0.47
N PHE A 40 4.50 4.21 0.44
CA PHE A 40 3.65 4.68 1.52
C PHE A 40 4.16 4.04 2.81
N VAL A 41 4.41 4.85 3.84
CA VAL A 41 4.88 4.33 5.13
C VAL A 41 3.83 4.61 6.17
N PHE A 42 3.49 3.59 6.93
CA PHE A 42 2.48 3.65 7.99
C PHE A 42 3.15 3.36 9.32
N GLU A 43 2.80 4.17 10.32
CA GLU A 43 3.28 4.02 11.68
C GLU A 43 2.10 4.19 12.63
N ARG A 44 2.14 3.50 13.76
CA ARG A 44 1.22 3.79 14.84
C ARG A 44 1.76 4.98 15.62
N ASP A 45 0.88 5.89 15.90
CA ASP A 45 1.15 7.02 16.77
C ASP A 45 0.44 6.73 18.09
N ASP A 46 1.22 6.49 19.14
CA ASP A 46 0.67 6.15 20.45
C ASP A 46 -0.12 7.30 21.09
N GLU A 47 0.14 8.53 20.64
CA GLU A 47 -0.57 9.71 21.15
C GLU A 47 -1.85 10.01 20.38
N ASN A 48 -1.88 9.61 19.12
CA ASN A 48 -2.97 9.89 18.22
C ASN A 48 -3.25 8.67 17.36
N ASP A 49 -4.33 8.00 17.55
CA ASP A 49 -4.68 6.84 16.74
C ASP A 49 -5.26 7.24 15.38
N HIS A 50 -4.64 8.20 14.72
CA HIS A 50 -5.09 8.68 13.42
C HIS A 50 -5.23 7.57 12.39
N PHE A 51 -4.33 6.61 12.45
CA PHE A 51 -4.38 5.48 11.53
C PHE A 51 -5.68 4.68 11.70
N TRP A 52 -6.06 4.40 12.95
CA TRP A 52 -7.25 3.59 13.24
C TRP A 52 -8.55 4.30 12.88
N HIS A 53 -8.53 5.61 12.94
CA HIS A 53 -9.66 6.46 12.62
C HIS A 53 -9.52 7.09 11.25
N GLY A 54 -8.56 6.61 10.47
CA GLY A 54 -8.25 7.13 9.16
C GLY A 54 -9.42 6.98 8.21
N GLY A 55 -9.45 7.83 7.26
CA GLY A 55 -10.43 7.83 6.20
C GLY A 55 -9.76 8.38 4.96
N LEU A 56 -10.29 9.49 4.48
CA LEU A 56 -9.70 10.17 3.33
C LEU A 56 -8.25 10.55 3.62
N ASN A 57 -7.40 10.47 2.62
CA ASN A 57 -5.98 10.81 2.66
C ASN A 57 -5.09 9.83 3.43
N THR A 58 -5.57 8.62 3.66
CA THR A 58 -4.76 7.59 4.30
C THR A 58 -3.56 7.19 3.47
N LEU A 59 -3.69 7.22 2.14
CA LEU A 59 -2.62 6.87 1.22
C LEU A 59 -1.87 8.14 0.77
N VAL A 60 -0.93 8.57 1.58
CA VAL A 60 -0.07 9.71 1.27
C VAL A 60 1.32 9.20 0.92
N LYS A 61 1.80 9.53 -0.26
CA LYS A 61 3.10 9.06 -0.74
C LYS A 61 4.22 9.69 0.05
N THR A 62 5.22 8.87 0.36
CA THR A 62 6.39 9.32 1.12
C THR A 62 7.64 9.49 0.26
N SER A 63 7.67 8.91 -0.94
CA SER A 63 8.88 8.90 -1.77
C SER A 63 8.68 9.32 -3.21
N ALA A 64 7.46 9.33 -3.70
CA ALA A 64 7.22 9.59 -5.11
C ALA A 64 7.42 11.05 -5.48
N ASP A 65 7.82 11.29 -6.73
CA ASP A 65 7.80 12.63 -7.30
C ASP A 65 6.33 13.07 -7.42
N PRO A 66 5.94 14.14 -6.72
CA PRO A 66 4.55 14.58 -6.73
C PRO A 66 4.05 15.01 -8.11
N ASN A 67 4.98 15.32 -9.02
CA ASN A 67 4.63 15.78 -10.36
C ASN A 67 4.30 14.63 -11.31
N THR A 68 4.59 13.40 -10.93
CA THR A 68 4.38 12.25 -11.80
C THR A 68 3.06 11.53 -11.54
N VAL A 69 2.26 12.03 -10.62
CA VAL A 69 1.03 11.36 -10.22
C VAL A 69 -0.18 12.26 -10.36
N ALA A 70 -1.27 11.66 -10.77
CA ALA A 70 -2.54 12.35 -10.75
C ALA A 70 -2.88 12.76 -9.31
N GLY A 71 -3.29 13.99 -9.11
CA GLY A 71 -3.62 14.49 -7.79
C GLY A 71 -2.45 15.11 -7.02
N GLY A 72 -1.24 15.14 -7.60
CA GLY A 72 -0.09 15.81 -7.00
C GLY A 72 0.53 15.09 -5.82
N PRO A 73 1.11 15.82 -4.84
CA PRO A 73 1.87 15.21 -3.76
C PRO A 73 1.03 14.38 -2.79
N LYS A 74 -0.26 14.68 -2.71
CA LYS A 74 -1.19 13.91 -1.89
C LYS A 74 -2.12 13.16 -2.79
N MET A 75 -2.05 11.86 -2.76
CA MET A 75 -3.00 11.05 -3.48
C MET A 75 -4.36 11.12 -2.80
N PRO A 76 -5.44 11.28 -3.56
CA PRO A 76 -6.75 11.02 -3.02
C PRO A 76 -6.80 9.58 -2.53
N HIS A 77 -7.54 9.36 -1.48
CA HIS A 77 -7.75 8.01 -0.98
C HIS A 77 -8.38 7.15 -2.07
N CYS A 78 -7.76 6.00 -2.34
CA CYS A 78 -8.31 5.03 -3.30
C CYS A 78 -8.91 3.86 -2.52
N SER A 79 -10.23 3.76 -2.52
CA SER A 79 -10.93 2.71 -1.80
C SER A 79 -10.58 1.32 -2.32
N GLU A 80 -10.41 1.19 -3.62
CA GLU A 80 -10.08 -0.11 -4.23
C GLU A 80 -8.72 -0.62 -3.79
N ALA A 81 -7.74 0.27 -3.67
CA ALA A 81 -6.43 -0.09 -3.15
C ALA A 81 -6.50 -0.33 -1.64
N TRP A 82 -7.14 0.57 -0.91
CA TRP A 82 -7.21 0.49 0.55
C TRP A 82 -7.90 -0.78 1.03
N ASP A 83 -9.00 -1.17 0.41
CA ASP A 83 -9.72 -2.40 0.75
C ASP A 83 -8.84 -3.64 0.61
N ALA A 84 -7.94 -3.63 -0.36
CA ALA A 84 -7.06 -4.77 -0.58
C ALA A 84 -5.88 -4.81 0.42
N ILE A 85 -5.26 -3.65 0.69
CA ILE A 85 -4.00 -3.60 1.42
C ILE A 85 -4.14 -3.36 2.93
N SER A 86 -5.25 -2.76 3.37
CA SER A 86 -5.38 -2.32 4.77
C SER A 86 -5.23 -3.45 5.79
N ARG A 87 -5.80 -4.62 5.52
CA ARG A 87 -5.71 -5.77 6.44
C ARG A 87 -4.25 -6.18 6.69
N TYR A 88 -3.43 -6.12 5.68
CA TYR A 88 -2.02 -6.48 5.80
C TYR A 88 -1.24 -5.41 6.54
N ILE A 89 -1.60 -4.15 6.34
CA ILE A 89 -1.01 -3.03 7.07
C ILE A 89 -1.32 -3.15 8.57
N TYR A 90 -2.57 -3.41 8.92
CA TYR A 90 -2.95 -3.59 10.32
C TYR A 90 -2.17 -4.73 10.97
N THR A 91 -2.07 -5.86 10.27
CA THR A 91 -1.33 -7.01 10.78
C THR A 91 0.14 -6.66 11.01
N GLY A 92 0.75 -6.00 10.04
CA GLY A 92 2.16 -5.61 10.16
C GLY A 92 2.41 -4.64 11.30
N LEU A 93 1.53 -3.68 11.50
CA LEU A 93 1.67 -2.71 12.59
C LEU A 93 1.59 -3.36 13.97
N GLN A 94 0.91 -4.50 14.08
CA GLN A 94 0.84 -5.27 15.32
C GLN A 94 2.05 -6.19 15.52
N GLY A 95 2.96 -6.25 14.57
CA GLY A 95 4.12 -7.13 14.63
C GLY A 95 3.84 -8.57 14.23
N GLY A 96 2.68 -8.84 13.67
CA GLY A 96 2.30 -10.17 13.25
C GLY A 96 2.92 -10.60 11.93
N SER A 97 2.84 -11.89 11.65
CA SER A 97 3.17 -12.45 10.34
C SER A 97 2.11 -11.99 9.36
N ILE A 98 2.53 -11.45 8.22
CA ILE A 98 1.58 -10.94 7.25
C ILE A 98 0.98 -12.07 6.41
N MET A 99 1.83 -12.88 5.77
CA MET A 99 1.37 -14.07 5.04
C MET A 99 2.38 -15.19 5.14
N LYS A 100 2.42 -15.77 6.33
CA LYS A 100 3.32 -16.89 6.63
C LYS A 100 3.00 -18.08 5.74
N GLU A 101 4.04 -18.74 5.29
CA GLU A 101 3.98 -19.96 4.48
C GLU A 101 3.50 -19.77 3.04
N TRP A 102 2.87 -18.64 2.74
CA TRP A 102 2.56 -18.30 1.35
C TRP A 102 3.69 -17.48 0.73
N MET A 103 4.16 -16.46 1.45
CA MET A 103 5.31 -15.67 1.03
C MET A 103 6.61 -16.28 1.51
N LYS A 104 7.70 -16.04 0.80
CA LYS A 104 9.04 -16.48 1.24
C LYS A 104 9.41 -15.89 2.58
N ARG A 105 9.00 -14.64 2.83
CA ARG A 105 9.18 -13.95 4.10
C ARG A 105 7.83 -13.69 4.72
N GLU A 106 7.70 -14.02 5.99
CA GLU A 106 6.42 -13.87 6.68
C GLU A 106 6.03 -12.42 6.92
N ASN A 107 6.97 -11.49 6.77
CA ASN A 107 6.72 -10.06 6.96
C ASN A 107 6.26 -9.34 5.68
N GLU A 108 5.94 -10.07 4.64
CA GLU A 108 5.58 -9.50 3.34
C GLU A 108 4.27 -10.07 2.80
N MET A 109 3.64 -9.31 1.93
CA MET A 109 2.55 -9.77 1.08
C MET A 109 2.59 -9.01 -0.24
N ILE A 110 2.26 -9.69 -1.31
CA ILE A 110 2.03 -9.10 -2.62
C ILE A 110 0.53 -9.19 -2.90
N CYS A 111 -0.09 -8.06 -3.12
CA CYS A 111 -1.51 -8.03 -3.45
C CYS A 111 -1.80 -6.94 -4.48
N CYS A 112 -3.03 -6.84 -4.94
CA CYS A 112 -3.42 -5.83 -5.90
C CYS A 112 -4.72 -5.14 -5.48
N CYS A 113 -4.99 -3.99 -6.09
CA CYS A 113 -6.26 -3.31 -5.91
C CYS A 113 -7.41 -4.15 -6.50
N SER A 114 -8.63 -3.74 -6.27
CA SER A 114 -9.80 -4.51 -6.68
C SER A 114 -10.22 -4.32 -8.14
N ASP A 115 -9.55 -3.42 -8.89
CA ASP A 115 -9.87 -3.25 -10.30
C ASP A 115 -9.22 -4.34 -11.14
N GLY A 116 -10.01 -5.30 -11.59
CA GLY A 116 -9.52 -6.42 -12.38
C GLY A 116 -9.11 -6.08 -13.80
N THR A 117 -9.44 -4.88 -14.29
CA THR A 117 -9.09 -4.48 -15.67
C THR A 117 -7.75 -3.76 -15.76
N ARG A 118 -7.33 -3.12 -14.68
CA ARG A 118 -6.06 -2.38 -14.62
C ARG A 118 -5.44 -2.45 -13.21
N PRO A 119 -5.09 -3.66 -12.75
CA PRO A 119 -4.61 -3.83 -11.39
C PRO A 119 -3.26 -3.15 -11.15
N VAL A 120 -3.14 -2.57 -9.98
CA VAL A 120 -1.89 -2.05 -9.43
C VAL A 120 -1.40 -3.05 -8.39
N ILE A 121 -0.15 -3.47 -8.49
CA ILE A 121 0.43 -4.51 -7.64
C ILE A 121 1.24 -3.84 -6.54
N PHE A 122 0.92 -4.20 -5.30
CA PHE A 122 1.55 -3.64 -4.11
C PHE A 122 2.36 -4.71 -3.38
N LYS A 123 3.52 -4.31 -2.88
CA LYS A 123 4.29 -5.07 -1.91
C LYS A 123 4.06 -4.42 -0.56
N ILE A 124 3.55 -5.19 0.39
CA ILE A 124 3.37 -4.74 1.77
C ILE A 124 4.45 -5.44 2.61
N GLU A 125 5.23 -4.67 3.36
CA GLU A 125 6.27 -5.24 4.20
C GLU A 125 6.31 -4.59 5.58
N ARG A 126 6.43 -5.42 6.62
CA ARG A 126 6.68 -4.96 7.97
C ARG A 126 8.16 -4.67 8.12
N ILE A 127 8.46 -3.51 8.66
CA ILE A 127 9.82 -3.11 9.00
C ILE A 127 9.89 -2.97 10.50
N ASP A 128 10.76 -3.73 11.13
CA ASP A 128 10.94 -3.71 12.56
C ASP A 128 12.11 -2.79 12.89
N GLU A 129 11.84 -1.73 13.62
CA GLU A 129 12.85 -0.80 14.08
C GLU A 129 12.99 -0.93 15.58
N ALA A 130 14.15 -1.39 16.02
CA ALA A 130 14.46 -1.35 17.43
C ALA A 130 14.63 0.11 17.84
N SER A 131 13.90 0.55 18.87
CA SER A 131 14.18 1.82 19.51
C SER A 131 15.55 1.71 20.21
N LEU A 132 16.15 2.86 20.55
CA LEU A 132 17.39 2.85 21.32
C LEU A 132 17.22 2.09 22.65
N HIS A 133 16.06 2.22 23.25
CA HIS A 133 15.77 1.52 24.50
C HIS A 133 15.61 0.02 24.30
N SER A 134 14.91 -0.39 23.28
CA SER A 134 14.74 -1.82 23.03
C SER A 134 16.06 -2.48 22.69
N ALA A 135 16.93 -1.80 21.99
CA ALA A 135 18.27 -2.33 21.70
C ALA A 135 19.07 -2.55 22.95
N ASP A 136 18.85 -1.76 23.97
CA ASP A 136 19.60 -1.85 25.23
C ASP A 136 19.04 -2.85 26.21
N THR A 137 17.73 -3.06 26.18
CA THR A 137 17.04 -3.83 27.21
C THR A 137 16.60 -5.21 26.76
N ASP A 138 16.51 -5.40 25.49
CA ASP A 138 16.05 -6.65 24.93
C ASP A 138 17.20 -7.48 24.40
#